data_e00fe9d823e03b7d5eea80b6c6c82cc7
#
_entry.id   e00fe9d823e03b7d5eea80b6c6c82cc7
#
_cell.length_a   1.000
_cell.length_b   1.000
_cell.length_c   1.000
_cell.angle_alpha   90.00
_cell.angle_beta   90.00
_cell.angle_gamma   90.00
#
_symmetry.space_group_name_H-M   'P 1'
#
loop_
_entity.id
_entity.type
_entity.pdbx_description
1 polymer ?
#
loop_
_entity_poly.entity_id
_entity_poly.type
_entity_poly.pdbx_seq_one_letter_code
_entity_poly.pdbx_strand_id
1 'polypeptide(L)'
;GTRKDVAPEVTFRAFAEFTPLEGLYLKADYTRRQVNSEGAVFIRPYDTYEGGRFMMTYPSTSNNGTRQEERTKTVNQQFIAQASYEKTIERNYFKVMGVFQAEKLDYNYLLASRQNFQYDGYEDLMHGDATTAGNSSNRYELAQLSYVYRVNYSYDNRYLIELNGRYDGTSRFRP
;
A
#
# COMPACT_ATOMS: atom_id res chain seq x y z
N GLY A 1 7.26 -21.95 18.51
CA GLY A 1 7.85 -20.68 18.06
C GLY A 1 6.93 -19.52 18.41
N THR A 2 7.52 -18.39 18.75
CA THR A 2 6.79 -17.15 19.05
C THR A 2 6.73 -16.28 17.80
N ARG A 3 5.54 -15.85 17.38
CA ARG A 3 5.35 -14.90 16.29
C ARG A 3 4.65 -13.66 16.83
N LYS A 4 5.15 -12.50 16.44
CA LYS A 4 4.53 -11.20 16.74
C LYS A 4 4.43 -10.41 15.45
N ASP A 5 3.22 -10.01 15.08
CA ASP A 5 2.97 -9.18 13.92
C ASP A 5 2.19 -7.92 14.35
N VAL A 6 2.63 -6.77 13.89
CA VAL A 6 1.99 -5.47 14.13
C VAL A 6 1.97 -4.69 12.83
N ALA A 7 0.85 -4.08 12.50
CA ALA A 7 0.70 -3.30 11.26
C ALA A 7 -0.07 -1.98 11.53
N PRO A 8 0.52 -1.02 12.26
CA PRO A 8 -0.11 0.28 12.45
C PRO A 8 -0.28 1.02 11.12
N GLU A 9 -1.44 1.63 10.98
CA GLU A 9 -1.82 2.42 9.82
C GLU A 9 -2.11 3.85 10.25
N VAL A 10 -1.61 4.81 9.46
CA VAL A 10 -1.92 6.24 9.63
C VAL A 10 -2.41 6.78 8.29
N THR A 11 -3.60 7.38 8.29
CA THR A 11 -4.15 8.05 7.12
C THR A 11 -4.36 9.53 7.42
N PHE A 12 -3.78 10.38 6.58
CA PHE A 12 -4.02 11.82 6.55
C PHE A 12 -4.77 12.16 5.27
N ARG A 13 -5.85 12.95 5.40
CA ARG A 13 -6.60 13.48 4.27
C ARG A 13 -6.87 14.97 4.48
N ALA A 14 -6.63 15.75 3.43
CA ALA A 14 -7.01 17.16 3.36
C ALA A 14 -7.76 17.37 2.05
N PHE A 15 -8.84 18.15 2.11
CA PHE A 15 -9.61 18.51 0.90
C PHE A 15 -10.09 19.95 0.99
N ALA A 16 -10.32 20.54 -0.16
CA ALA A 16 -10.92 21.84 -0.31
C ALA A 16 -11.94 21.79 -1.44
N GLU A 17 -13.07 22.47 -1.24
CA GLU A 17 -14.14 22.63 -2.22
C GLU A 17 -14.44 24.11 -2.36
N PHE A 18 -14.63 24.57 -3.59
CA PHE A 18 -14.83 25.97 -3.87
C PHE A 18 -15.79 26.16 -5.06
N THR A 19 -16.78 27.02 -4.87
CA THR A 19 -17.79 27.38 -5.89
C THR A 19 -17.69 28.89 -6.17
N PRO A 20 -16.73 29.35 -7.00
CA PRO A 20 -16.45 30.78 -7.19
C PRO A 20 -17.54 31.55 -7.93
N LEU A 21 -18.35 30.83 -8.70
CA LEU A 21 -19.49 31.40 -9.45
C LEU A 21 -20.55 30.32 -9.67
N GLU A 22 -21.76 30.75 -10.03
CA GLU A 22 -22.88 29.86 -10.31
C GLU A 22 -22.53 28.83 -11.40
N GLY A 23 -22.77 27.57 -11.09
CA GLY A 23 -22.49 26.45 -11.99
C GLY A 23 -21.04 25.95 -11.98
N LEU A 24 -20.05 26.68 -11.45
CA LEU A 24 -18.65 26.23 -11.38
C LEU A 24 -18.33 25.63 -10.01
N TYR A 25 -17.93 24.36 -9.99
CA TYR A 25 -17.49 23.63 -8.81
C TYR A 25 -16.04 23.16 -9.00
N LEU A 26 -15.21 23.45 -8.01
CA LEU A 26 -13.81 23.05 -7.95
C LEU A 26 -13.58 22.26 -6.67
N LYS A 27 -12.82 21.17 -6.78
CA LYS A 27 -12.43 20.34 -5.65
C LYS A 27 -10.97 19.92 -5.79
N ALA A 28 -10.24 19.94 -4.68
CA ALA A 28 -8.93 19.33 -4.54
C ALA A 28 -8.94 18.42 -3.30
N ASP A 29 -8.37 17.24 -3.43
CA ASP A 29 -8.28 16.23 -2.37
C ASP A 29 -6.89 15.63 -2.37
N TYR A 30 -6.26 15.57 -1.20
CA TYR A 30 -4.99 14.91 -0.99
C TYR A 30 -5.11 13.90 0.14
N THR A 31 -4.75 12.67 -0.15
CA THR A 31 -4.72 11.57 0.83
C THR A 31 -3.32 10.97 0.88
N ARG A 32 -2.82 10.78 2.09
CA ARG A 32 -1.59 10.04 2.37
C ARG A 32 -1.88 8.95 3.40
N ARG A 33 -1.70 7.70 2.98
CA ARG A 33 -1.85 6.51 3.83
C ARG A 33 -0.49 5.86 4.02
N GLN A 34 -0.10 5.60 5.24
CA GLN A 34 1.13 4.89 5.58
C GLN A 34 0.80 3.67 6.43
N VAL A 35 1.28 2.52 6.01
CA VAL A 35 1.24 1.25 6.77
C VAL A 35 2.68 0.85 7.08
N ASN A 36 2.96 0.63 8.36
CA ASN A 36 4.23 0.09 8.81
C ASN A 36 3.94 -1.31 9.39
N SER A 37 4.32 -2.36 8.68
CA SER A 37 4.17 -3.74 9.17
C SER A 37 5.50 -4.21 9.72
N GLU A 38 5.48 -4.73 10.94
CA GLU A 38 6.62 -5.33 11.60
C GLU A 38 6.24 -6.75 12.00
N GLY A 39 7.05 -7.72 11.55
CA GLY A 39 6.92 -9.12 11.90
C GLY A 39 8.18 -9.62 12.56
N ALA A 40 8.02 -10.43 13.59
CA ALA A 40 9.13 -11.09 14.22
C ALA A 40 8.74 -12.54 14.56
N VAL A 41 9.59 -13.48 14.19
CA VAL A 41 9.39 -14.89 14.52
C VAL A 41 10.67 -15.49 15.09
N PHE A 42 10.52 -16.22 16.17
CA PHE A 42 11.57 -17.05 16.72
C PHE A 42 11.14 -18.51 16.68
N ILE A 43 11.89 -19.35 15.99
CA ILE A 43 11.63 -20.79 15.84
C ILE A 43 12.66 -21.53 16.69
N ARG A 44 12.19 -22.19 17.75
CA ARG A 44 13.02 -23.06 18.57
C ARG A 44 13.04 -24.47 17.99
N PRO A 45 14.18 -25.14 17.97
CA PRO A 45 14.22 -26.54 17.64
C PRO A 45 13.49 -27.35 18.72
N TYR A 46 12.87 -28.43 18.34
CA TYR A 46 12.25 -29.39 19.26
C TYR A 46 12.48 -30.81 18.75
N ASP A 47 12.62 -31.72 19.70
CA ASP A 47 12.82 -33.12 19.40
C ASP A 47 11.50 -33.84 19.21
N THR A 48 11.45 -34.73 18.22
CA THR A 48 10.29 -35.59 17.96
C THR A 48 10.60 -37.02 18.38
N TYR A 49 9.60 -37.68 18.98
CA TYR A 49 9.69 -39.04 19.49
C TYR A 49 8.54 -39.91 18.99
N GLU A 50 8.81 -41.17 18.68
CA GLU A 50 7.80 -42.15 18.35
C GLU A 50 8.02 -43.38 19.21
N GLY A 51 6.98 -43.82 19.97
CA GLY A 51 7.08 -44.94 20.92
C GLY A 51 8.17 -44.77 21.96
N GLY A 52 8.49 -43.53 22.37
CA GLY A 52 9.56 -43.22 23.33
C GLY A 52 10.96 -43.17 22.72
N ARG A 53 11.10 -43.46 21.44
CA ARG A 53 12.40 -43.42 20.72
C ARG A 53 12.55 -42.05 20.01
N PHE A 54 13.69 -41.39 20.20
CA PHE A 54 14.06 -40.19 19.48
C PHE A 54 14.05 -40.43 17.96
N MET A 55 13.38 -39.57 17.20
CA MET A 55 13.33 -39.63 15.75
C MET A 55 14.21 -38.56 15.12
N MET A 56 13.91 -37.30 15.36
CA MET A 56 14.68 -36.17 14.84
C MET A 56 14.41 -34.89 15.59
N THR A 57 15.31 -33.94 15.46
CA THR A 57 15.09 -32.55 15.87
C THR A 57 14.53 -31.76 14.71
N TYR A 58 13.45 -31.01 14.91
CA TYR A 58 12.82 -30.16 13.89
C TYR A 58 12.92 -28.67 14.27
N PRO A 59 13.25 -27.75 13.36
CA PRO A 59 13.77 -28.03 12.01
C PRO A 59 15.18 -28.61 12.07
N SER A 60 15.47 -29.54 11.18
CA SER A 60 16.74 -30.30 11.15
C SER A 60 17.98 -29.46 10.86
N THR A 61 17.80 -28.23 10.42
CA THR A 61 18.90 -27.32 10.02
C THR A 61 19.23 -26.27 11.05
N SER A 62 18.42 -26.13 12.10
CA SER A 62 18.69 -25.10 13.10
C SER A 62 19.24 -25.72 14.38
N ASN A 63 20.34 -25.32 14.71
CA ASN A 63 21.03 -25.64 15.94
C ASN A 63 20.40 -24.88 17.07
N ASN A 64 20.30 -24.09 17.74
CA ASN A 64 19.67 -23.51 18.92
C ASN A 64 18.63 -22.40 18.61
N GLY A 65 17.96 -22.47 17.48
CA GLY A 65 16.90 -21.53 17.09
C GLY A 65 17.22 -20.66 15.90
N THR A 66 16.15 -20.12 15.31
CA THR A 66 16.21 -19.16 14.18
C THR A 66 15.34 -17.97 14.51
N ARG A 67 15.90 -16.77 14.40
CA ARG A 67 15.18 -15.49 14.48
C ARG A 67 15.08 -14.87 13.11
N GLN A 68 13.89 -14.40 12.75
CA GLN A 68 13.64 -13.56 11.59
C GLN A 68 12.87 -12.32 12.04
N GLU A 69 13.28 -11.19 11.52
CA GLU A 69 12.57 -9.92 11.67
C GLU A 69 12.35 -9.31 10.30
N GLU A 70 11.12 -8.91 10.06
CA GLU A 70 10.73 -8.25 8.82
C GLU A 70 10.08 -6.89 9.09
N ARG A 71 10.37 -5.95 8.21
CA ARG A 71 9.75 -4.62 8.25
C ARG A 71 9.33 -4.25 6.85
N THR A 72 8.05 -3.90 6.73
CA THR A 72 7.47 -3.40 5.49
C THR A 72 6.90 -2.02 5.74
N LYS A 73 7.31 -1.06 4.91
CA LYS A 73 6.72 0.28 4.90
C LYS A 73 6.07 0.51 3.55
N THR A 74 4.76 0.74 3.55
CA THR A 74 3.99 1.10 2.37
C THR A 74 3.42 2.50 2.55
N VAL A 75 3.71 3.39 1.60
CA VAL A 75 3.16 4.75 1.57
C VAL A 75 2.39 4.93 0.28
N ASN A 76 1.09 5.17 0.40
CA ASN A 76 0.22 5.56 -0.71
C ASN A 76 -0.06 7.05 -0.61
N GLN A 77 0.14 7.77 -1.70
CA GLN A 77 -0.21 9.18 -1.85
C GLN A 77 -1.12 9.33 -3.05
N GLN A 78 -2.21 10.06 -2.87
CA GLN A 78 -3.17 10.34 -3.91
C GLN A 78 -3.52 11.82 -3.91
N PHE A 79 -3.50 12.42 -5.07
CA PHE A 79 -4.00 13.77 -5.31
C PHE A 79 -5.09 13.72 -6.38
N ILE A 80 -6.23 14.34 -6.09
CA ILE A 80 -7.36 14.44 -7.02
C ILE A 80 -7.71 15.92 -7.13
N ALA A 81 -7.76 16.44 -8.36
CA ALA A 81 -8.32 17.75 -8.67
C ALA A 81 -9.51 17.55 -9.61
N GLN A 82 -10.63 18.15 -9.29
CA GLN A 82 -11.86 18.10 -10.09
C GLN A 82 -12.34 19.52 -10.37
N ALA A 83 -12.73 19.73 -11.59
CA ALA A 83 -13.46 20.93 -12.02
C ALA A 83 -14.74 20.49 -12.74
N SER A 84 -15.87 21.07 -12.42
CA SER A 84 -17.09 20.90 -13.21
C SER A 84 -17.81 22.21 -13.37
N TYR A 85 -18.40 22.37 -14.55
CA TYR A 85 -19.24 23.52 -14.86
C TYR A 85 -20.56 23.05 -15.43
N GLU A 86 -21.64 23.61 -14.91
CA GLU A 86 -22.98 23.34 -15.42
C GLU A 86 -23.76 24.63 -15.65
N LYS A 87 -24.58 24.65 -16.69
CA LYS A 87 -25.42 25.77 -17.04
C LYS A 87 -26.65 25.33 -17.79
N THR A 88 -27.77 25.94 -17.44
CA THR A 88 -29.03 25.82 -18.20
C THR A 88 -29.26 27.11 -18.97
N ILE A 89 -29.49 27.00 -20.28
CA ILE A 89 -29.83 28.07 -21.17
C ILE A 89 -31.16 27.69 -21.85
N GLU A 90 -32.26 28.32 -21.41
CA GLU A 90 -33.62 27.99 -21.86
C GLU A 90 -33.95 26.50 -21.59
N ARG A 91 -34.02 25.68 -22.64
CA ARG A 91 -34.30 24.24 -22.63
C ARG A 91 -33.04 23.38 -22.73
N ASN A 92 -31.87 24.03 -22.82
CA ASN A 92 -30.61 23.31 -22.98
C ASN A 92 -29.84 23.27 -21.64
N TYR A 93 -29.55 22.07 -21.16
CA TYR A 93 -28.69 21.87 -20.01
C TYR A 93 -27.35 21.29 -20.47
N PHE A 94 -26.28 21.87 -19.99
CA PHE A 94 -24.91 21.43 -20.24
C PHE A 94 -24.20 21.20 -18.93
N LYS A 95 -23.46 20.08 -18.82
CA LYS A 95 -22.50 19.86 -17.74
C LYS A 95 -21.22 19.26 -18.29
N VAL A 96 -20.08 19.88 -17.93
CA VAL A 96 -18.76 19.40 -18.27
C VAL A 96 -18.00 19.16 -16.99
N MET A 97 -17.29 18.04 -16.88
CA MET A 97 -16.46 17.70 -15.74
C MET A 97 -15.11 17.20 -16.23
N GLY A 98 -14.06 17.68 -15.58
CA GLY A 98 -12.71 17.16 -15.71
C GLY A 98 -12.18 16.75 -14.35
N VAL A 99 -11.47 15.60 -14.29
CA VAL A 99 -10.78 15.11 -13.10
C VAL A 99 -9.34 14.76 -13.46
N PHE A 100 -8.41 15.29 -12.69
CA PHE A 100 -7.02 14.90 -12.68
C PHE A 100 -6.74 14.09 -11.41
N GLN A 101 -6.10 12.95 -11.56
CA GLN A 101 -5.72 12.09 -10.45
C GLN A 101 -4.26 11.69 -10.61
N ALA A 102 -3.50 11.87 -9.54
CA ALA A 102 -2.12 11.42 -9.43
C ALA A 102 -1.98 10.49 -8.22
N GLU A 103 -1.40 9.33 -8.43
CA GLU A 103 -1.14 8.35 -7.38
C GLU A 103 0.33 7.98 -7.35
N LYS A 104 0.86 7.80 -6.14
CA LYS A 104 2.21 7.28 -5.90
C LYS A 104 2.17 6.23 -4.78
N LEU A 105 2.76 5.07 -5.06
CA LEU A 105 3.01 4.01 -4.10
C LEU A 105 4.52 3.89 -3.89
N ASP A 106 4.96 4.04 -2.66
CA ASP A 106 6.32 3.73 -2.20
C ASP A 106 6.27 2.47 -1.33
N TYR A 107 6.99 1.43 -1.73
CA TYR A 107 7.12 0.18 -1.00
C TYR A 107 8.57 -0.05 -0.61
N ASN A 108 8.79 -0.41 0.66
CA ASN A 108 10.10 -0.75 1.20
C ASN A 108 9.97 -1.96 2.12
N TYR A 109 10.73 -3.00 1.84
CA TYR A 109 10.78 -4.24 2.61
C TYR A 109 12.21 -4.52 3.04
N LEU A 110 12.38 -4.94 4.28
CA LEU A 110 13.64 -5.40 4.86
C LEU A 110 13.38 -6.64 5.71
N LEU A 111 14.18 -7.67 5.50
CA LEU A 111 14.24 -8.87 6.33
C LEU A 111 15.66 -9.03 6.87
N ALA A 112 15.77 -9.39 8.14
CA ALA A 112 17.01 -9.80 8.76
C ALA A 112 16.81 -11.11 9.50
N SER A 113 17.80 -11.98 9.51
CA SER A 113 17.75 -13.28 10.20
C SER A 113 19.10 -13.68 10.78
N ARG A 114 19.05 -14.44 11.86
CA ARG A 114 20.20 -15.17 12.41
C ARG A 114 19.75 -16.52 12.99
N GLN A 115 20.71 -17.42 13.14
CA GLN A 115 20.54 -18.77 13.70
C GLN A 115 21.55 -18.98 14.83
N ASN A 116 21.52 -20.13 15.47
CA ASN A 116 22.46 -20.56 16.52
C ASN A 116 22.50 -19.62 17.72
N PHE A 117 21.39 -19.53 18.43
CA PHE A 117 21.32 -18.78 19.69
C PHE A 117 21.93 -19.59 20.83
N GLN A 118 22.96 -19.06 21.47
CA GLN A 118 23.71 -19.78 22.53
C GLN A 118 23.00 -19.81 23.85
N TYR A 119 22.07 -18.91 24.13
CA TYR A 119 21.41 -18.77 25.42
C TYR A 119 19.89 -18.75 25.26
N ASP A 120 19.20 -19.56 26.06
CA ASP A 120 17.76 -19.54 26.17
C ASP A 120 17.26 -18.20 26.76
N GLY A 121 16.24 -17.65 26.14
CA GLY A 121 15.62 -16.37 26.56
C GLY A 121 16.16 -15.11 25.90
N TYR A 122 17.27 -15.18 25.18
CA TYR A 122 17.82 -14.05 24.41
C TYR A 122 17.48 -14.23 22.92
N GLU A 123 16.30 -13.74 22.53
CA GLU A 123 15.78 -13.93 21.17
C GLU A 123 16.10 -12.78 20.20
N ASP A 124 16.83 -11.74 20.63
CA ASP A 124 17.23 -10.63 19.78
C ASP A 124 18.28 -11.07 18.75
N LEU A 125 18.20 -10.52 17.54
CA LEU A 125 19.10 -10.87 16.43
C LEU A 125 20.60 -10.79 16.81
N MET A 126 20.98 -9.84 17.66
CA MET A 126 22.38 -9.67 18.05
C MET A 126 22.98 -10.89 18.78
N HIS A 127 22.15 -11.73 19.42
CA HIS A 127 22.58 -12.90 20.18
C HIS A 127 22.70 -14.17 19.32
N GLY A 128 22.24 -14.12 18.07
CA GLY A 128 22.47 -15.20 17.10
C GLY A 128 23.90 -15.14 16.54
N ASP A 129 24.38 -16.28 16.06
CA ASP A 129 25.71 -16.40 15.45
C ASP A 129 25.83 -15.44 14.26
N ALA A 130 26.85 -14.56 14.31
CA ALA A 130 27.09 -13.56 13.29
C ALA A 130 27.43 -14.17 11.91
N THR A 131 27.96 -15.40 11.88
CA THR A 131 28.29 -16.12 10.64
C THR A 131 27.05 -16.59 9.88
N THR A 132 25.90 -16.67 10.58
CA THR A 132 24.59 -17.07 10.01
C THR A 132 23.74 -15.86 9.60
N ALA A 133 24.28 -14.66 9.64
CA ALA A 133 23.54 -13.45 9.34
C ALA A 133 22.99 -13.47 7.90
N GLY A 134 21.67 -13.40 7.78
CA GLY A 134 20.95 -13.30 6.51
C GLY A 134 20.17 -12.00 6.41
N ASN A 135 20.09 -11.44 5.21
CA ASN A 135 19.26 -10.28 4.95
C ASN A 135 18.65 -10.34 3.55
N SER A 136 17.51 -9.68 3.39
CA SER A 136 16.89 -9.44 2.10
C SER A 136 16.19 -8.09 2.11
N SER A 137 16.19 -7.40 1.00
CA SER A 137 15.47 -6.13 0.88
C SER A 137 14.85 -6.00 -0.50
N ASN A 138 13.72 -5.28 -0.54
CA ASN A 138 13.08 -4.92 -1.80
C ASN A 138 12.53 -3.50 -1.68
N ARG A 139 12.72 -2.70 -2.73
CA ARG A 139 12.16 -1.35 -2.81
C ARG A 139 11.68 -1.10 -4.22
N TYR A 140 10.46 -0.59 -4.34
CA TYR A 140 9.94 -0.09 -5.61
C TYR A 140 9.01 1.10 -5.40
N GLU A 141 8.88 1.89 -6.45
CA GLU A 141 7.96 3.00 -6.55
C GLU A 141 7.06 2.79 -7.77
N LEU A 142 5.79 3.07 -7.62
CA LEU A 142 4.82 3.06 -8.71
C LEU A 142 4.15 4.42 -8.75
N ALA A 143 3.99 4.97 -9.94
CA ALA A 143 3.26 6.20 -10.16
C ALA A 143 2.19 5.99 -11.25
N GLN A 144 1.05 6.63 -11.07
CA GLN A 144 -0.05 6.63 -12.03
C GLN A 144 -0.63 8.03 -12.15
N LEU A 145 -0.91 8.44 -13.37
CA LEU A 145 -1.62 9.67 -13.71
C LEU A 145 -2.87 9.32 -14.49
N SER A 146 -3.99 9.96 -14.16
CA SER A 146 -5.26 9.73 -14.84
C SER A 146 -5.95 11.06 -15.13
N TYR A 147 -6.49 11.17 -16.33
CA TYR A 147 -7.37 12.25 -16.74
C TYR A 147 -8.72 11.66 -17.10
N VAL A 148 -9.76 12.14 -16.44
CA VAL A 148 -11.15 11.70 -16.70
C VAL A 148 -11.94 12.92 -17.14
N TYR A 149 -12.77 12.77 -18.16
CA TYR A 149 -13.68 13.81 -18.60
C TYR A 149 -15.07 13.24 -18.81
N ARG A 150 -16.06 14.10 -18.57
CA ARG A 150 -17.47 13.80 -18.82
C ARG A 150 -18.15 15.04 -19.37
N VAL A 151 -18.96 14.85 -20.37
CA VAL A 151 -19.83 15.87 -20.96
C VAL A 151 -21.26 15.34 -20.99
N ASN A 152 -22.17 16.07 -20.37
CA ASN A 152 -23.58 15.78 -20.38
C ASN A 152 -24.32 16.93 -21.09
N TYR A 153 -25.24 16.58 -21.96
CA TYR A 153 -26.16 17.50 -22.61
C TYR A 153 -27.57 16.98 -22.49
N SER A 154 -28.51 17.85 -22.17
CA SER A 154 -29.93 17.53 -22.16
C SER A 154 -30.73 18.65 -22.83
N TYR A 155 -31.64 18.26 -23.72
CA TYR A 155 -32.61 19.15 -24.33
C TYR A 155 -34.01 18.84 -23.83
N ASP A 156 -34.67 19.87 -23.24
CA ASP A 156 -36.06 19.80 -22.71
C ASP A 156 -36.28 18.63 -21.74
N ASN A 157 -35.22 18.14 -21.06
CA ASN A 157 -35.22 16.93 -20.22
C ASN A 157 -35.75 15.66 -20.93
N ARG A 158 -35.80 15.66 -22.26
CA ARG A 158 -36.28 14.55 -23.08
C ARG A 158 -35.18 13.84 -23.83
N TYR A 159 -34.19 14.59 -24.32
CA TYR A 159 -33.08 14.04 -25.08
C TYR A 159 -31.81 14.24 -24.27
N LEU A 160 -31.14 13.14 -23.93
CA LEU A 160 -29.93 13.13 -23.11
C LEU A 160 -28.78 12.53 -23.91
N ILE A 161 -27.64 13.19 -23.86
CA ILE A 161 -26.38 12.71 -24.45
C ILE A 161 -25.33 12.77 -23.35
N GLU A 162 -24.60 11.67 -23.15
CA GLU A 162 -23.45 11.62 -22.26
C GLU A 162 -22.24 11.06 -23.00
N LEU A 163 -21.10 11.78 -22.87
CA LEU A 163 -19.78 11.36 -23.36
C LEU A 163 -18.83 11.26 -22.19
N ASN A 164 -18.17 10.11 -22.06
CA ASN A 164 -17.16 9.85 -21.05
C ASN A 164 -15.87 9.39 -21.70
N GLY A 165 -14.74 9.80 -21.13
CA GLY A 165 -13.44 9.30 -21.53
C GLY A 165 -12.45 9.32 -20.38
N ARG A 166 -11.43 8.42 -20.46
CA ARG A 166 -10.34 8.33 -19.50
C ARG A 166 -9.04 8.06 -20.24
N TYR A 167 -8.00 8.74 -19.82
CA TYR A 167 -6.63 8.50 -20.24
C TYR A 167 -5.78 8.21 -19.00
N ASP A 168 -5.05 7.08 -19.01
CA ASP A 168 -4.22 6.62 -17.90
C ASP A 168 -2.77 6.44 -18.35
N GLY A 169 -1.84 6.99 -17.57
CA GLY A 169 -0.41 6.76 -17.68
C GLY A 169 0.11 6.07 -16.42
N THR A 170 0.97 5.07 -16.57
CA THR A 170 1.54 4.33 -15.43
C THR A 170 3.03 4.09 -15.63
N SER A 171 3.81 4.19 -14.56
CA SER A 171 5.25 3.88 -14.56
C SER A 171 5.57 2.38 -14.63
N ARG A 172 4.58 1.50 -14.61
CA ARG A 172 4.77 0.05 -14.73
C ARG A 172 5.24 -0.39 -16.11
N PHE A 173 4.85 0.36 -17.11
CA PHE A 173 5.25 0.10 -18.50
C PHE A 173 6.28 1.16 -18.91
N ARG A 174 7.49 0.72 -19.24
CA ARG A 174 8.46 1.58 -19.92
C ARG A 174 7.98 1.77 -21.35
N PRO A 175 8.10 3.01 -21.88
CA PRO A 175 7.84 3.25 -23.31
C PRO A 175 8.84 2.48 -24.16
#